data_86070d1ccaf11cd25694790cba66fadd
#
_entry.id   86070d1ccaf11cd25694790cba66fadd
#
_cell.length_a   1.000
_cell.length_b   1.000
_cell.length_c   1.000
_cell.angle_alpha   90.00
_cell.angle_beta   90.00
_cell.angle_gamma   90.00
#
_symmetry.space_group_name_H-M   'P 1'
#
loop_
_entity.id
_entity.type
_entity.pdbx_description
1 polymer ?
#
loop_
_entity_poly.entity_id
_entity_poly.type
_entity_poly.pdbx_seq_one_letter_code
_entity_poly.pdbx_strand_id
1 'polypeptide(L)'
;TGKLEPINQVDVGSELSGVIEAVFVDYNDRIKKGQVLARLDVAKLQDAIAKAKAALASADAKVLQTAATVKEARANLKRLQQVAKLSGGKVPSQAELETAEATLQRAIADEASARAAVEEARASLRSNETDLTKAFIRSPIDGVVLKRAVEPGQTVAASLQVAVLFTLAENLAQMELQVDVDEANVGQVH
;
A
#
# COMPACT_ATOMS: atom_id res chain seq x y z
N THR A 1 -44.45 15.64 -7.07
CA THR A 1 -44.00 14.74 -5.98
C THR A 1 -42.65 15.22 -5.52
N GLY A 2 -42.52 15.58 -4.22
CA GLY A 2 -41.24 16.00 -3.64
C GLY A 2 -40.47 14.82 -3.03
N LYS A 3 -39.15 14.81 -3.19
CA LYS A 3 -38.22 13.86 -2.60
C LYS A 3 -37.37 14.57 -1.54
N LEU A 4 -37.31 14.04 -0.33
CA LEU A 4 -36.45 14.55 0.73
C LEU A 4 -35.08 13.87 0.60
N GLU A 5 -34.04 14.66 0.40
CA GLU A 5 -32.67 14.16 0.36
C GLU A 5 -31.82 14.90 1.40
N PRO A 6 -30.88 14.23 2.09
CA PRO A 6 -29.96 14.90 3.01
C PRO A 6 -28.98 15.78 2.23
N ILE A 7 -28.67 16.96 2.79
CA ILE A 7 -27.79 17.95 2.15
C ILE A 7 -26.37 17.41 1.95
N ASN A 8 -25.86 16.60 2.89
CA ASN A 8 -24.52 16.01 2.83
C ASN A 8 -24.63 14.48 2.71
N GLN A 9 -24.47 14.01 1.48
CA GLN A 9 -24.46 12.58 1.15
C GLN A 9 -23.07 12.18 0.63
N VAL A 10 -22.55 11.04 1.10
CA VAL A 10 -21.27 10.49 0.65
C VAL A 10 -21.48 9.06 0.18
N ASP A 11 -21.08 8.81 -1.06
CA ASP A 11 -21.07 7.47 -1.63
C ASP A 11 -19.74 6.79 -1.35
N VAL A 12 -19.80 5.58 -0.81
CA VAL A 12 -18.64 4.74 -0.47
C VAL A 12 -18.63 3.54 -1.40
N GLY A 13 -17.54 3.37 -2.12
CA GLY A 13 -17.28 2.23 -3.00
C GLY A 13 -16.04 1.45 -2.57
N SER A 14 -15.66 0.46 -3.38
CA SER A 14 -14.42 -0.30 -3.21
C SER A 14 -13.34 0.20 -4.18
N GLU A 15 -12.13 0.42 -3.66
CA GLU A 15 -10.95 0.71 -4.49
C GLU A 15 -10.32 -0.56 -5.08
N LEU A 16 -10.66 -1.73 -4.52
CA LEU A 16 -10.15 -3.03 -4.96
C LEU A 16 -11.28 -3.89 -5.51
N SER A 17 -10.96 -4.69 -6.51
CA SER A 17 -11.84 -5.75 -6.98
C SER A 17 -11.70 -6.99 -6.11
N GLY A 18 -12.81 -7.62 -5.79
CA GLY A 18 -12.82 -8.84 -4.97
C GLY A 18 -14.23 -9.30 -4.62
N VAL A 19 -14.30 -10.35 -3.82
CA VAL A 19 -15.58 -10.86 -3.27
C VAL A 19 -15.78 -10.25 -1.89
N ILE A 20 -16.97 -9.79 -1.59
CA ILE A 20 -17.35 -9.32 -0.25
C ILE A 20 -17.44 -10.54 0.67
N GLU A 21 -16.58 -10.59 1.68
CA GLU A 21 -16.59 -11.66 2.69
C GLU A 21 -17.64 -11.39 3.77
N ALA A 22 -17.72 -10.15 4.25
CA ALA A 22 -18.64 -9.75 5.30
C ALA A 22 -19.09 -8.30 5.16
N VAL A 23 -20.32 -8.03 5.58
CA VAL A 23 -20.92 -6.70 5.73
C VAL A 23 -21.27 -6.52 7.20
N PHE A 24 -20.88 -5.39 7.82
CA PHE A 24 -20.99 -5.17 9.27
C PHE A 24 -22.05 -4.14 9.66
N VAL A 25 -22.68 -3.50 8.66
CA VAL A 25 -23.68 -2.45 8.88
C VAL A 25 -24.88 -2.66 7.97
N ASP A 26 -26.05 -2.18 8.39
CA ASP A 26 -27.26 -2.23 7.62
C ASP A 26 -27.91 -0.85 7.47
N TYR A 27 -29.00 -0.79 6.70
CA TYR A 27 -29.81 0.42 6.54
C TYR A 27 -30.20 1.02 7.90
N ASN A 28 -30.05 2.35 8.01
CA ASN A 28 -30.36 3.12 9.22
C ASN A 28 -29.41 2.90 10.41
N ASP A 29 -28.31 2.19 10.22
CA ASP A 29 -27.29 2.06 11.27
C ASP A 29 -26.50 3.36 11.45
N ARG A 30 -26.22 3.72 12.71
CA ARG A 30 -25.30 4.82 13.04
C ARG A 30 -23.87 4.35 12.95
N ILE A 31 -23.06 5.11 12.25
CA ILE A 31 -21.66 4.80 11.98
C ILE A 31 -20.74 5.94 12.41
N LYS A 32 -19.50 5.59 12.72
CA LYS A 32 -18.43 6.52 13.03
C LYS A 32 -17.39 6.55 11.91
N LYS A 33 -16.75 7.69 11.75
CA LYS A 33 -15.59 7.83 10.86
C LYS A 33 -14.52 6.76 11.16
N GLY A 34 -14.06 6.06 10.12
CA GLY A 34 -13.11 4.96 10.24
C GLY A 34 -13.71 3.59 10.59
N GLN A 35 -15.00 3.53 10.95
CA GLN A 35 -15.69 2.26 11.19
C GLN A 35 -15.72 1.41 9.93
N VAL A 36 -15.44 0.10 10.06
CA VAL A 36 -15.51 -0.86 8.96
C VAL A 36 -16.98 -1.13 8.61
N LEU A 37 -17.34 -0.91 7.35
CA LEU A 37 -18.68 -1.15 6.81
C LEU A 37 -18.78 -2.53 6.16
N ALA A 38 -17.75 -2.92 5.41
CA ALA A 38 -17.64 -4.22 4.77
C ALA A 38 -16.18 -4.63 4.63
N ARG A 39 -15.93 -5.91 4.39
CA ARG A 39 -14.61 -6.49 4.16
C ARG A 39 -14.63 -7.36 2.92
N LEU A 40 -13.62 -7.18 2.07
CA LEU A 40 -13.33 -8.10 0.97
C LEU A 40 -12.66 -9.39 1.49
N ASP A 41 -12.67 -10.44 0.68
CA ASP A 41 -11.84 -11.61 0.92
C ASP A 41 -10.34 -11.22 0.88
N VAL A 42 -9.68 -11.39 2.01
CA VAL A 42 -8.30 -10.97 2.21
C VAL A 42 -7.28 -12.10 2.09
N ALA A 43 -7.69 -13.34 1.84
CA ALA A 43 -6.80 -14.51 1.84
C ALA A 43 -5.62 -14.32 0.87
N LYS A 44 -5.90 -13.96 -0.38
CA LYS A 44 -4.87 -13.70 -1.39
C LYS A 44 -3.93 -12.53 -1.03
N LEU A 45 -4.46 -11.49 -0.37
CA LEU A 45 -3.66 -10.34 0.07
C LEU A 45 -2.73 -10.71 1.21
N GLN A 46 -3.19 -11.55 2.14
CA GLN A 46 -2.36 -12.09 3.23
C GLN A 46 -1.24 -12.97 2.70
N ASP A 47 -1.52 -13.83 1.72
CA ASP A 47 -0.50 -14.65 1.05
C ASP A 47 0.53 -13.77 0.32
N ALA A 48 0.09 -12.72 -0.37
CA ALA A 48 0.98 -11.76 -1.03
C ALA A 48 1.90 -11.05 -0.02
N ILE A 49 1.37 -10.64 1.14
CA ILE A 49 2.15 -10.04 2.23
C ILE A 49 3.16 -11.04 2.79
N ALA A 50 2.77 -12.30 3.02
CA ALA A 50 3.68 -13.34 3.51
C ALA A 50 4.83 -13.57 2.53
N LYS A 51 4.54 -13.62 1.23
CA LYS A 51 5.54 -13.73 0.16
C LYS A 51 6.47 -12.52 0.12
N ALA A 52 5.93 -11.29 0.22
CA ALA A 52 6.73 -10.08 0.23
C ALA A 52 7.64 -9.98 1.46
N LYS A 53 7.16 -10.40 2.64
CA LYS A 53 7.98 -10.51 3.86
C LYS A 53 9.14 -11.50 3.71
N ALA A 54 8.90 -12.65 3.10
CA ALA A 54 9.96 -13.62 2.83
C ALA A 54 10.99 -13.09 1.83
N ALA A 55 10.55 -12.36 0.80
CA ALA A 55 11.44 -11.70 -0.17
C ALA A 55 12.31 -10.63 0.51
N LEU A 56 11.73 -9.81 1.39
CA LEU A 56 12.48 -8.81 2.17
C LEU A 56 13.54 -9.49 3.06
N ALA A 57 13.18 -10.54 3.78
CA ALA A 57 14.14 -11.27 4.62
C ALA A 57 15.30 -11.89 3.80
N SER A 58 15.01 -12.36 2.59
CA SER A 58 16.05 -12.86 1.66
C SER A 58 16.97 -11.74 1.19
N ALA A 59 16.43 -10.56 0.86
CA ALA A 59 17.21 -9.39 0.46
C ALA A 59 18.10 -8.89 1.62
N ASP A 60 17.58 -8.84 2.86
CA ASP A 60 18.35 -8.48 4.05
C ASP A 60 19.52 -9.46 4.28
N ALA A 61 19.29 -10.76 4.13
CA ALA A 61 20.35 -11.78 4.23
C ALA A 61 21.44 -11.57 3.16
N LYS A 62 21.05 -11.14 1.95
CA LYS A 62 22.01 -10.82 0.87
C LYS A 62 22.87 -9.61 1.21
N VAL A 63 22.32 -8.59 1.86
CA VAL A 63 23.13 -7.45 2.37
C VAL A 63 24.16 -7.91 3.38
N LEU A 64 23.80 -8.79 4.31
CA LEU A 64 24.76 -9.34 5.28
C LEU A 64 25.88 -10.12 4.59
N GLN A 65 25.57 -10.90 3.56
CA GLN A 65 26.55 -11.64 2.77
C GLN A 65 27.52 -10.68 2.05
N THR A 66 26.99 -9.69 1.35
CA THR A 66 27.81 -8.73 0.59
C THR A 66 28.65 -7.82 1.51
N ALA A 67 28.11 -7.42 2.67
CA ALA A 67 28.86 -6.68 3.69
C ALA A 67 30.05 -7.50 4.24
N ALA A 68 29.88 -8.81 4.42
CA ALA A 68 30.98 -9.70 4.80
C ALA A 68 32.08 -9.74 3.71
N THR A 69 31.69 -9.81 2.43
CA THR A 69 32.62 -9.76 1.29
C THR A 69 33.38 -8.44 1.24
N VAL A 70 32.71 -7.30 1.48
CA VAL A 70 33.39 -5.98 1.58
C VAL A 70 34.40 -5.97 2.71
N LYS A 71 34.03 -6.51 3.88
CA LYS A 71 34.94 -6.58 5.02
C LYS A 71 36.18 -7.42 4.72
N GLU A 72 36.00 -8.56 4.06
CA GLU A 72 37.11 -9.44 3.63
C GLU A 72 38.03 -8.73 2.62
N ALA A 73 37.47 -8.16 1.54
CA ALA A 73 38.22 -7.45 0.51
C ALA A 73 38.99 -6.26 1.08
N ARG A 74 38.37 -5.51 2.01
CA ARG A 74 39.03 -4.37 2.70
C ARG A 74 40.17 -4.84 3.59
N ALA A 75 40.00 -5.95 4.32
CA ALA A 75 41.07 -6.51 5.16
C ALA A 75 42.24 -7.01 4.31
N ASN A 76 41.95 -7.64 3.16
CA ASN A 76 42.97 -8.08 2.22
C ASN A 76 43.77 -6.90 1.66
N LEU A 77 43.14 -5.88 1.15
CA LEU A 77 43.79 -4.67 0.63
C LEU A 77 44.67 -4.02 1.72
N LYS A 78 44.14 -3.84 2.93
CA LYS A 78 44.88 -3.28 4.06
C LYS A 78 46.15 -4.08 4.37
N ARG A 79 46.06 -5.42 4.36
CA ARG A 79 47.19 -6.32 4.57
C ARG A 79 48.29 -6.11 3.48
N LEU A 80 47.89 -6.10 2.19
CA LEU A 80 48.79 -5.87 1.07
C LEU A 80 49.47 -4.49 1.14
N GLN A 81 48.72 -3.44 1.47
CA GLN A 81 49.26 -2.09 1.69
C GLN A 81 50.28 -2.05 2.84
N GLN A 82 50.04 -2.81 3.92
CA GLN A 82 50.97 -2.88 5.04
C GLN A 82 52.27 -3.59 4.64
N VAL A 83 52.18 -4.69 3.88
CA VAL A 83 53.34 -5.38 3.33
C VAL A 83 54.14 -4.50 2.41
N ALA A 84 53.45 -3.74 1.52
CA ALA A 84 54.11 -2.76 0.65
C ALA A 84 54.95 -1.71 1.44
N LYS A 85 54.37 -1.19 2.52
CA LYS A 85 55.08 -0.22 3.41
C LYS A 85 56.31 -0.84 4.06
N LEU A 86 56.19 -2.07 4.58
CA LEU A 86 57.31 -2.75 5.27
C LEU A 86 58.44 -3.18 4.33
N SER A 87 58.11 -3.49 3.06
CA SER A 87 59.08 -3.93 2.04
C SER A 87 59.72 -2.78 1.28
N GLY A 88 59.41 -1.52 1.60
CA GLY A 88 59.84 -0.35 0.83
C GLY A 88 59.31 -0.34 -0.61
N GLY A 89 58.11 -0.88 -0.83
CA GLY A 89 57.42 -0.93 -2.15
C GLY A 89 57.89 -2.07 -3.07
N LYS A 90 58.70 -3.02 -2.57
CA LYS A 90 59.22 -4.11 -3.40
C LYS A 90 58.22 -5.25 -3.61
N VAL A 91 57.35 -5.48 -2.60
CA VAL A 91 56.25 -6.46 -2.63
C VAL A 91 55.06 -5.92 -1.83
N PRO A 92 53.81 -6.21 -2.21
CA PRO A 92 53.37 -6.85 -3.46
C PRO A 92 53.63 -5.95 -4.70
N SER A 93 53.44 -6.53 -5.90
CA SER A 93 53.52 -5.76 -7.14
C SER A 93 52.40 -4.72 -7.23
N GLN A 94 52.61 -3.68 -8.02
CA GLN A 94 51.62 -2.65 -8.28
C GLN A 94 50.30 -3.27 -8.83
N ALA A 95 50.40 -4.25 -9.72
CA ALA A 95 49.28 -4.96 -10.30
C ALA A 95 48.47 -5.73 -9.25
N GLU A 96 49.12 -6.30 -8.22
CA GLU A 96 48.42 -7.00 -7.11
C GLU A 96 47.65 -6.02 -6.22
N LEU A 97 48.21 -4.84 -5.96
CA LEU A 97 47.51 -3.77 -5.22
C LEU A 97 46.29 -3.26 -5.99
N GLU A 98 46.45 -2.96 -7.28
CA GLU A 98 45.36 -2.51 -8.16
C GLU A 98 44.27 -3.58 -8.27
N THR A 99 44.63 -4.86 -8.35
CA THR A 99 43.64 -5.97 -8.37
C THR A 99 42.85 -6.07 -7.05
N ALA A 100 43.55 -5.89 -5.91
CA ALA A 100 42.88 -5.90 -4.60
C ALA A 100 41.95 -4.69 -4.43
N GLU A 101 42.36 -3.54 -4.92
CA GLU A 101 41.58 -2.30 -4.91
C GLU A 101 40.29 -2.44 -5.80
N ALA A 102 40.45 -2.94 -7.02
CA ALA A 102 39.35 -3.23 -7.93
C ALA A 102 38.38 -4.29 -7.33
N THR A 103 38.91 -5.26 -6.60
CA THR A 103 38.08 -6.27 -5.90
C THR A 103 37.26 -5.64 -4.78
N LEU A 104 37.85 -4.73 -4.00
CA LEU A 104 37.12 -3.98 -2.98
C LEU A 104 36.04 -3.09 -3.60
N GLN A 105 36.33 -2.41 -4.70
CA GLN A 105 35.35 -1.55 -5.37
C GLN A 105 34.16 -2.36 -5.91
N ARG A 106 34.41 -3.54 -6.48
CA ARG A 106 33.32 -4.47 -6.90
C ARG A 106 32.48 -4.92 -5.72
N ALA A 107 33.12 -5.33 -4.61
CA ALA A 107 32.38 -5.74 -3.42
C ALA A 107 31.51 -4.62 -2.84
N ILE A 108 31.98 -3.38 -2.85
CA ILE A 108 31.20 -2.19 -2.43
C ILE A 108 29.99 -1.98 -3.37
N ALA A 109 30.20 -2.12 -4.68
CA ALA A 109 29.11 -1.99 -5.65
C ALA A 109 28.05 -3.10 -5.48
N ASP A 110 28.48 -4.33 -5.21
CA ASP A 110 27.61 -5.46 -4.93
C ASP A 110 26.79 -5.23 -3.64
N GLU A 111 27.41 -4.69 -2.59
CA GLU A 111 26.69 -4.33 -1.36
C GLU A 111 25.67 -3.22 -1.62
N ALA A 112 26.01 -2.21 -2.41
CA ALA A 112 25.08 -1.15 -2.76
C ALA A 112 23.89 -1.68 -3.55
N SER A 113 24.11 -2.61 -4.50
CA SER A 113 23.07 -3.29 -5.25
C SER A 113 22.15 -4.12 -4.35
N ALA A 114 22.73 -4.87 -3.39
CA ALA A 114 21.96 -5.64 -2.43
C ALA A 114 21.08 -4.74 -1.53
N ARG A 115 21.58 -3.59 -1.11
CA ARG A 115 20.79 -2.60 -0.35
C ARG A 115 19.63 -2.02 -1.17
N ALA A 116 19.85 -1.74 -2.47
CA ALA A 116 18.77 -1.30 -3.35
C ALA A 116 17.67 -2.37 -3.49
N ALA A 117 18.04 -3.65 -3.55
CA ALA A 117 17.07 -4.76 -3.57
C ALA A 117 16.25 -4.86 -2.27
N VAL A 118 16.81 -4.49 -1.12
CA VAL A 118 16.07 -4.38 0.15
C VAL A 118 15.00 -3.28 0.06
N GLU A 119 15.34 -2.11 -0.48
CA GLU A 119 14.36 -1.02 -0.62
C GLU A 119 13.23 -1.38 -1.60
N GLU A 120 13.53 -2.09 -2.69
CA GLU A 120 12.54 -2.62 -3.62
C GLU A 120 11.58 -3.62 -2.93
N ALA A 121 12.14 -4.59 -2.20
CA ALA A 121 11.33 -5.58 -1.46
C ALA A 121 10.47 -4.91 -0.38
N ARG A 122 11.00 -3.90 0.30
CA ARG A 122 10.28 -3.10 1.30
C ARG A 122 9.15 -2.29 0.68
N ALA A 123 9.36 -1.70 -0.50
CA ALA A 123 8.33 -0.97 -1.23
C ALA A 123 7.20 -1.92 -1.67
N SER A 124 7.54 -3.12 -2.16
CA SER A 124 6.58 -4.17 -2.51
C SER A 124 5.74 -4.61 -1.30
N LEU A 125 6.37 -4.82 -0.13
CA LEU A 125 5.65 -5.14 1.09
C LEU A 125 4.67 -4.04 1.48
N ARG A 126 5.08 -2.77 1.47
CA ARG A 126 4.19 -1.63 1.79
C ARG A 126 3.01 -1.54 0.83
N SER A 127 3.21 -1.80 -0.46
CA SER A 127 2.11 -1.83 -1.43
C SER A 127 1.07 -2.88 -1.06
N ASN A 128 1.50 -4.12 -0.77
CA ASN A 128 0.59 -5.20 -0.38
C ASN A 128 -0.12 -4.92 0.95
N GLU A 129 0.54 -4.29 1.92
CA GLU A 129 -0.08 -3.88 3.20
C GLU A 129 -1.11 -2.75 2.99
N THR A 130 -0.85 -1.84 2.06
CA THR A 130 -1.82 -0.81 1.66
C THR A 130 -3.06 -1.44 1.03
N ASP A 131 -2.88 -2.41 0.13
CA ASP A 131 -4.00 -3.12 -0.49
C ASP A 131 -4.82 -3.90 0.55
N LEU A 132 -4.17 -4.53 1.54
CA LEU A 132 -4.88 -5.15 2.65
C LEU A 132 -5.71 -4.13 3.45
N THR A 133 -5.17 -2.93 3.68
CA THR A 133 -5.92 -1.86 4.37
C THR A 133 -7.14 -1.42 3.57
N LYS A 134 -7.02 -1.31 2.25
CA LYS A 134 -8.11 -0.95 1.32
C LYS A 134 -9.17 -2.04 1.18
N ALA A 135 -8.84 -3.30 1.50
CA ALA A 135 -9.81 -4.40 1.54
C ALA A 135 -10.85 -4.25 2.66
N PHE A 136 -10.58 -3.39 3.66
CA PHE A 136 -11.54 -2.99 4.69
C PHE A 136 -12.21 -1.69 4.27
N ILE A 137 -13.42 -1.76 3.77
CA ILE A 137 -14.21 -0.60 3.35
C ILE A 137 -14.69 0.14 4.60
N ARG A 138 -14.25 1.39 4.77
CA ARG A 138 -14.49 2.19 5.97
C ARG A 138 -15.30 3.43 5.68
N SER A 139 -16.05 3.90 6.69
CA SER A 139 -16.75 5.18 6.60
C SER A 139 -15.76 6.35 6.63
N PRO A 140 -15.84 7.31 5.69
CA PRO A 140 -15.08 8.55 5.72
C PRO A 140 -15.64 9.61 6.68
N ILE A 141 -16.90 9.45 7.14
CA ILE A 141 -17.65 10.40 7.96
C ILE A 141 -18.31 9.71 9.16
N ASP A 142 -18.72 10.50 10.14
CA ASP A 142 -19.72 10.12 11.15
C ASP A 142 -21.12 10.31 10.54
N GLY A 143 -22.06 9.41 10.81
CA GLY A 143 -23.40 9.56 10.25
C GLY A 143 -24.27 8.32 10.31
N VAL A 144 -25.15 8.18 9.32
CA VAL A 144 -26.12 7.07 9.20
C VAL A 144 -26.06 6.46 7.79
N VAL A 145 -26.23 5.15 7.69
CA VAL A 145 -26.30 4.44 6.41
C VAL A 145 -27.68 4.66 5.79
N LEU A 146 -27.72 5.37 4.65
CA LEU A 146 -28.95 5.60 3.89
C LEU A 146 -29.30 4.46 2.94
N LYS A 147 -28.28 3.84 2.37
CA LYS A 147 -28.45 2.74 1.41
C LYS A 147 -27.29 1.77 1.53
N ARG A 148 -27.63 0.49 1.49
CA ARG A 148 -26.71 -0.61 1.32
C ARG A 148 -27.02 -1.29 -0.03
N ALA A 149 -26.04 -1.29 -0.93
CA ALA A 149 -26.16 -1.88 -2.27
C ALA A 149 -25.22 -3.07 -2.45
N VAL A 150 -24.82 -3.73 -1.35
CA VAL A 150 -23.85 -4.83 -1.35
C VAL A 150 -24.25 -5.92 -0.38
N GLU A 151 -24.04 -7.18 -0.80
CA GLU A 151 -24.32 -8.38 0.01
C GLU A 151 -23.06 -9.24 0.16
N PRO A 152 -22.94 -10.01 1.27
CA PRO A 152 -21.91 -11.02 1.41
C PRO A 152 -21.95 -12.03 0.25
N GLY A 153 -20.77 -12.38 -0.29
CA GLY A 153 -20.64 -13.27 -1.44
C GLY A 153 -20.71 -12.55 -2.80
N GLN A 154 -21.06 -11.28 -2.85
CA GLN A 154 -21.10 -10.50 -4.08
C GLN A 154 -19.70 -10.14 -4.54
N THR A 155 -19.44 -10.27 -5.86
CA THR A 155 -18.19 -9.79 -6.48
C THR A 155 -18.33 -8.31 -6.83
N VAL A 156 -17.37 -7.51 -6.38
CA VAL A 156 -17.24 -6.10 -6.73
C VAL A 156 -16.03 -5.91 -7.64
N ALA A 157 -16.18 -5.05 -8.65
CA ALA A 157 -15.10 -4.71 -9.57
C ALA A 157 -14.79 -3.22 -9.43
N ALA A 158 -13.52 -2.88 -9.19
CA ALA A 158 -13.01 -1.53 -9.29
C ALA A 158 -12.86 -1.18 -10.78
N SER A 159 -13.94 -0.71 -11.41
CA SER A 159 -13.97 -0.30 -12.81
C SER A 159 -14.02 1.22 -12.94
N LEU A 160 -14.04 1.75 -14.17
CA LEU A 160 -14.15 3.19 -14.45
C LEU A 160 -15.38 3.88 -13.83
N GLN A 161 -16.42 3.10 -13.50
CA GLN A 161 -17.51 3.55 -12.64
C GLN A 161 -17.40 2.83 -11.30
N VAL A 162 -17.04 3.57 -10.26
CA VAL A 162 -16.98 3.03 -8.89
C VAL A 162 -18.38 2.55 -8.51
N ALA A 163 -18.54 1.24 -8.30
CA ALA A 163 -19.78 0.71 -7.79
C ALA A 163 -20.03 1.27 -6.39
N VAL A 164 -21.10 2.04 -6.22
CA VAL A 164 -21.52 2.55 -4.91
C VAL A 164 -22.01 1.37 -4.07
N LEU A 165 -21.33 1.09 -2.97
CA LEU A 165 -21.67 0.00 -2.05
C LEU A 165 -22.53 0.50 -0.89
N PHE A 166 -22.23 1.69 -0.40
CA PHE A 166 -22.98 2.37 0.66
C PHE A 166 -23.18 3.83 0.32
N THR A 167 -24.35 4.35 0.66
CA THR A 167 -24.64 5.77 0.67
C THR A 167 -24.83 6.20 2.11
N LEU A 168 -24.06 7.20 2.56
CA LEU A 168 -24.02 7.67 3.94
C LEU A 168 -24.50 9.11 4.01
N ALA A 169 -25.16 9.49 5.12
CA ALA A 169 -25.49 10.88 5.43
C ALA A 169 -24.84 11.31 6.75
N GLU A 170 -24.28 12.50 6.76
CA GLU A 170 -23.66 13.07 7.96
C GLU A 170 -24.71 13.49 9.00
N ASN A 171 -25.79 14.11 8.56
CA ASN A 171 -26.85 14.62 9.44
C ASN A 171 -28.22 14.53 8.77
N LEU A 172 -29.12 13.76 9.37
CA LEU A 172 -30.53 13.64 8.92
C LEU A 172 -31.41 14.82 9.37
N ALA A 173 -30.92 15.74 10.22
CA ALA A 173 -31.66 16.91 10.64
C ALA A 173 -31.66 18.05 9.59
N GLN A 174 -30.75 17.98 8.64
CA GLN A 174 -30.67 18.94 7.51
C GLN A 174 -31.03 18.21 6.22
N MET A 175 -32.29 18.36 5.82
CA MET A 175 -32.82 17.78 4.58
C MET A 175 -33.23 18.89 3.60
N GLU A 176 -32.98 18.63 2.32
CA GLU A 176 -33.45 19.48 1.21
C GLU A 176 -34.62 18.80 0.51
N LEU A 177 -35.67 19.57 0.25
CA LEU A 177 -36.82 19.10 -0.49
C LEU A 177 -36.62 19.37 -1.99
N GLN A 178 -36.31 18.34 -2.76
CA GLN A 178 -36.31 18.44 -4.21
C GLN A 178 -37.73 18.22 -4.73
N VAL A 179 -38.30 19.25 -5.36
CA VAL A 179 -39.62 19.19 -5.97
C VAL A 179 -39.48 19.31 -7.47
N ASP A 180 -39.89 18.28 -8.20
CA ASP A 180 -40.02 18.32 -9.64
C ASP A 180 -41.27 19.15 -9.98
N VAL A 181 -41.08 20.34 -10.51
CA VAL A 181 -42.17 21.20 -10.99
C VAL A 181 -42.23 21.08 -12.50
N ASP A 182 -43.39 20.64 -13.01
CA ASP A 182 -43.64 20.56 -14.44
C ASP A 182 -43.64 21.97 -15.05
N GLU A 183 -43.02 22.14 -16.22
CA GLU A 183 -42.88 23.45 -16.90
C GLU A 183 -44.24 24.22 -17.03
N ALA A 184 -45.34 23.48 -17.12
CA ALA A 184 -46.69 24.06 -17.17
C ALA A 184 -47.11 24.78 -15.88
N ASN A 185 -46.46 24.50 -14.72
CA ASN A 185 -46.87 25.05 -13.41
C ASN A 185 -45.84 25.99 -12.79
N VAL A 186 -44.69 26.23 -13.44
CA VAL A 186 -43.61 27.10 -12.92
C VAL A 186 -44.12 28.54 -12.65
N GLY A 187 -45.09 29.05 -13.40
CA GLY A 187 -45.65 30.39 -13.19
C GLY A 187 -46.57 30.55 -11.96
N GLN A 188 -46.87 29.49 -11.21
CA GLN A 188 -47.75 29.53 -10.03
C GLN A 188 -47.01 29.30 -8.71
N VAL A 189 -45.70 29.09 -8.75
CA VAL A 189 -44.86 28.91 -7.55
C VAL A 189 -44.28 30.27 -7.15
N HIS A 190 -44.79 30.84 -6.04
CA HIS A 190 -44.31 32.06 -5.40
C HIS A 190 -43.60 31.71 -4.09
#